data_8d15978573420c9f0ac5b7f0c0a1820d
#
_entry.id   8d15978573420c9f0ac5b7f0c0a1820d
#
_cell.length_a   1.000
_cell.length_b   1.000
_cell.length_c   1.000
_cell.angle_alpha   90.00
_cell.angle_beta   90.00
_cell.angle_gamma   90.00
#
_symmetry.space_group_name_H-M   'P 1'
#
loop_
_entity.id
_entity.type
_entity.pdbx_description
1 polymer ?
#
loop_
_entity_poly.entity_id
_entity_poly.type
_entity_poly.pdbx_seq_one_letter_code
_entity_poly.pdbx_strand_id
1 'polypeptide(L)' 'MAGEKKLESPVTLFAAIEEKQHEALRELAFKEKRSLADLVREALSEYIAARTKKRRVARV' A
#
# COMPACT_ATOMS: atom_id res chain seq x y z
N MET A 1 15.04 -3.88 12.65
CA MET A 1 14.73 -3.76 12.29
C MET A 1 13.92 -3.42 12.36
N ALA A 2 14.03 -3.13 12.67
CA ALA A 2 13.32 -2.54 12.84
C ALA A 2 12.36 -2.35 12.00
N GLY A 3 11.80 -1.78 12.13
CA GLY A 3 10.83 -1.48 11.34
C GLY A 3 10.13 -2.56 10.78
N GLU A 4 10.42 -3.58 11.03
CA GLU A 4 9.82 -4.54 10.51
C GLU A 4 8.58 -4.81 11.01
N LYS A 5 7.51 -4.70 10.40
CA LYS A 5 6.26 -4.98 10.85
C LYS A 5 6.07 -6.37 10.55
N LYS A 6 5.71 -7.19 11.44
CA LYS A 6 5.44 -8.51 11.26
C LYS A 6 4.12 -8.67 10.70
N LEU A 7 3.92 -9.28 9.59
CA LEU A 7 2.63 -9.51 9.01
C LEU A 7 2.05 -10.78 9.61
N GLU A 8 0.80 -10.75 9.97
CA GLU A 8 0.18 -11.88 10.54
C GLU A 8 -0.06 -13.00 9.57
N SER A 9 -0.51 -12.78 8.40
CA SER A 9 -0.77 -13.82 7.44
C SER A 9 -0.43 -13.27 6.09
N PRO A 10 0.83 -13.19 5.79
CA PRO A 10 1.23 -12.58 4.53
C PRO A 10 0.81 -13.39 3.32
N VAL A 11 0.30 -12.72 2.33
CA VAL A 11 -0.10 -13.34 1.09
C VAL A 11 0.58 -12.55 -0.01
N THR A 12 1.20 -13.22 -0.95
CA THR A 12 1.89 -12.53 -2.01
C THR A 12 0.90 -12.13 -3.10
N LEU A 13 0.98 -10.90 -3.49
CA LEU A 13 0.08 -10.37 -4.50
C LEU A 13 0.86 -9.94 -5.71
N PHE A 14 0.44 -10.33 -6.90
CA PHE A 14 1.09 -9.91 -8.11
C PHE A 14 0.13 -9.02 -8.87
N ALA A 15 0.61 -7.91 -9.34
CA ALA A 15 -0.24 -7.01 -10.11
C ALA A 15 0.62 -6.21 -11.07
N ALA A 16 0.08 -5.93 -12.23
CA ALA A 16 0.80 -5.13 -13.19
C ALA A 16 0.32 -3.69 -13.01
N ILE A 17 1.23 -2.74 -13.04
CA ILE A 17 0.84 -1.36 -12.92
C ILE A 17 1.48 -0.58 -14.06
N GLU A 18 1.07 0.65 -14.25
CA GLU A 18 1.60 1.47 -15.29
C GLU A 18 3.01 1.90 -14.95
N GLU A 19 3.80 2.09 -15.97
CA GLU A 19 5.16 2.48 -15.77
C GLU A 19 5.24 3.79 -14.99
N LYS A 20 4.38 4.71 -15.29
CA LYS A 20 4.36 5.97 -14.58
C LYS A 20 4.08 5.80 -13.12
N GLN A 21 3.20 4.87 -12.79
CA GLN A 21 2.88 4.62 -11.41
C GLN A 21 4.09 4.04 -10.69
N HIS A 22 4.78 3.15 -11.38
CA HIS A 22 5.93 2.50 -10.78
C HIS A 22 7.02 3.54 -10.49
N GLU A 23 7.25 4.43 -11.43
CA GLU A 23 8.25 5.45 -11.25
C GLU A 23 7.90 6.40 -10.12
N ALA A 24 6.63 6.76 -10.03
CA ALA A 24 6.19 7.67 -8.99
C ALA A 24 6.40 7.02 -7.63
N LEU A 25 6.09 5.74 -7.53
CA LEU A 25 6.26 5.04 -6.28
C LEU A 25 7.72 4.94 -5.89
N ARG A 26 8.59 4.73 -6.87
CA ARG A 26 10.00 4.63 -6.60
C ARG A 26 10.53 5.96 -6.08
N GLU A 27 10.08 7.04 -6.66
CA GLU A 27 10.49 8.34 -6.22
C GLU A 27 10.05 8.62 -4.81
N LEU A 28 8.82 8.26 -4.50
CA LEU A 28 8.31 8.48 -3.17
C LEU A 28 9.06 7.64 -2.15
N ALA A 29 9.34 6.41 -2.52
CA ALA A 29 10.06 5.53 -1.62
C ALA A 29 11.44 6.13 -1.29
N PHE A 30 12.07 6.67 -2.31
CA PHE A 30 13.37 7.26 -2.13
C PHE A 30 13.27 8.50 -1.22
N LYS A 31 12.32 9.35 -1.49
CA LYS A 31 12.13 10.53 -0.69
C LYS A 31 11.79 10.22 0.74
N GLU A 32 10.97 9.25 0.98
CA GLU A 32 10.58 8.91 2.31
C GLU A 32 11.50 7.89 2.95
N LYS A 33 12.52 7.47 2.22
CA LYS A 33 13.44 6.48 2.73
C LYS A 33 12.74 5.25 3.22
N ARG A 34 11.85 4.75 2.40
CA ARG A 34 11.11 3.55 2.73
C ARG A 34 11.22 2.58 1.57
N SER A 35 10.92 1.33 1.78
CA SER A 35 11.02 0.36 0.71
C SER A 35 9.77 0.50 -0.14
N LEU A 36 9.88 0.09 -1.38
CA LEU A 36 8.77 0.16 -2.29
C LEU A 36 7.63 -0.70 -1.78
N ALA A 37 7.95 -1.85 -1.24
CA ALA A 37 6.93 -2.75 -0.72
C ALA A 37 6.16 -2.10 0.41
N ASP A 38 6.85 -1.35 1.24
CA ASP A 38 6.22 -0.66 2.34
C ASP A 38 5.22 0.36 1.83
N LEU A 39 5.59 1.12 0.83
CA LEU A 39 4.72 2.11 0.27
C LEU A 39 3.48 1.47 -0.31
N VAL A 40 3.65 0.36 -1.00
CA VAL A 40 2.54 -0.33 -1.61
C VAL A 40 1.59 -0.84 -0.53
N ARG A 41 2.14 -1.42 0.51
CA ARG A 41 1.31 -1.93 1.58
C ARG A 41 0.52 -0.81 2.26
N GLU A 42 1.16 0.31 2.44
CA GLU A 42 0.50 1.42 3.08
C GLU A 42 -0.60 1.97 2.17
N ALA A 43 -0.32 2.08 0.88
CA ALA A 43 -1.30 2.56 -0.06
C ALA A 43 -2.52 1.66 -0.08
N LEU A 44 -2.29 0.36 -0.05
CA LEU A 44 -3.39 -0.57 -0.07
C LEU A 44 -4.22 -0.45 1.20
N SER A 45 -3.57 -0.30 2.32
CA SER A 45 -4.27 -0.16 3.58
C SER A 45 -5.16 1.07 3.58
N GLU A 46 -4.63 2.17 3.08
CA GLU A 46 -5.39 3.39 3.04
C GLU A 46 -6.55 3.30 2.08
N TYR A 47 -6.32 2.67 0.95
CA TYR A 47 -7.37 2.54 -0.05
C TYR A 47 -8.50 1.69 0.50
N ILE A 48 -8.17 0.58 1.12
CA ILE A 48 -9.15 -0.32 1.66
C ILE A 48 -9.92 0.33 2.79
N ALA A 49 -9.22 1.04 3.65
CA ALA A 49 -9.87 1.71 4.76
C ALA A 49 -10.88 2.75 4.25
N ALA A 50 -10.48 3.51 3.26
CA ALA A 50 -11.36 4.52 2.71
C ALA A 50 -12.59 3.89 2.08
N ARG A 51 -12.39 2.82 1.34
CA ARG A 51 -13.51 2.19 0.69
C ARG A 51 -14.43 1.48 1.67
N THR A 52 -13.86 0.87 2.66
CA THR A 52 -14.64 0.16 3.63
C THR A 52 -15.50 1.12 4.41
N LYS A 53 -14.95 2.25 4.77
CA LYS A 53 -15.69 3.25 5.47
C LYS A 53 -16.84 3.73 4.62
N LYS A 54 -16.61 4.03 3.37
CA LYS A 54 -17.63 4.48 2.54
C LYS A 54 -18.68 3.45 2.36
N ARG A 55 -18.31 2.22 2.21
CA ARG A 55 -19.22 1.19 2.04
C ARG A 55 -20.09 1.04 3.22
N ARG A 56 -19.56 1.11 4.38
CA ARG A 56 -20.31 1.00 5.57
C ARG A 56 -21.36 2.08 5.60
N VAL A 57 -20.99 3.25 5.28
CA VAL A 57 -21.94 4.35 5.30
C VAL A 57 -23.02 4.09 4.27
N ALA A 58 -22.64 3.65 3.13
CA ALA A 58 -23.60 3.42 2.09
C ALA A 58 -24.57 2.32 2.46
N ARG A 59 -24.12 1.34 3.18
CA ARG A 59 -24.94 0.30 3.54
C ARG A 59 -25.90 0.68 4.53
N VAL A 60 -25.62 1.50 5.30
CA VAL A 60 -26.55 1.95 6.31
C VAL A 60 -27.57 2.82 5.69
#